data_b49bfe0872169a66db3c652393c5ef09
#
_entry.id   b49bfe0872169a66db3c652393c5ef09
#
_cell.length_a   1.000
_cell.length_b   1.000
_cell.length_c   1.000
_cell.angle_alpha   90.00
_cell.angle_beta   90.00
_cell.angle_gamma   90.00
#
_symmetry.space_group_name_H-M   'P 1'
#
loop_
_entity.id
_entity.type
_entity.pdbx_description
1 polymer ?
#
loop_
_entity_poly.entity_id
_entity_poly.type
_entity_poly.pdbx_seq_one_letter_code
_entity_poly.pdbx_strand_id
1 'polypeptide(L)'
;MLFRSSTENLIRTGNFVDTDFCYHELPEILDVYDYDTFNKNKEHTDFYVVCSDVEKGKPVYAKLHDMKRDIGYIQASASLPYVSKFVELDGRKLLDGGCTDSVPVEAFRRLGYKRNVVVLTRDSGTGCRVLVSGRGRAL
;
A
#
# COMPACT_ATOMS: atom_id res chain seq x y z
N MET A 1 -4.94 -13.90 17.12
CA MET A 1 -5.09 -12.47 17.42
C MET A 1 -5.98 -11.87 16.35
N LEU A 2 -7.20 -11.54 16.70
CA LEU A 2 -8.19 -11.09 15.74
C LEU A 2 -7.91 -9.63 15.37
N PHE A 3 -7.75 -9.35 14.10
CA PHE A 3 -7.94 -8.01 13.59
C PHE A 3 -9.26 -7.51 14.16
N ARG A 4 -9.25 -6.38 14.86
CA ARG A 4 -10.46 -5.75 15.38
C ARG A 4 -11.28 -5.20 14.21
N SER A 5 -11.82 -6.10 13.40
CA SER A 5 -12.70 -5.76 12.28
C SER A 5 -14.11 -6.16 12.66
N SER A 6 -15.05 -5.21 12.61
CA SER A 6 -16.45 -5.47 12.93
C SER A 6 -17.38 -4.48 12.24
N THR A 7 -18.62 -4.91 12.07
CA THR A 7 -19.71 -4.02 11.63
C THR A 7 -19.95 -2.89 12.63
N GLU A 8 -19.68 -3.12 13.92
CA GLU A 8 -19.76 -2.11 14.96
C GLU A 8 -18.72 -1.00 14.74
N ASN A 9 -17.47 -1.36 14.40
CA ASN A 9 -16.45 -0.39 14.01
C ASN A 9 -16.88 0.41 12.79
N LEU A 10 -17.43 -0.25 11.76
CA LEU A 10 -17.91 0.43 10.56
C LEU A 10 -18.99 1.49 10.90
N ILE A 11 -19.95 1.15 11.76
CA ILE A 11 -21.00 2.07 12.18
C ILE A 11 -20.43 3.22 13.00
N ARG A 12 -19.53 2.95 13.95
CA ARG A 12 -18.97 3.93 14.87
C ARG A 12 -17.94 4.85 14.23
N THR A 13 -17.03 4.30 13.42
CA THR A 13 -15.87 5.04 12.89
C THR A 13 -15.96 5.30 11.40
N GLY A 14 -16.79 4.53 10.68
CA GLY A 14 -16.83 4.51 9.21
C GLY A 14 -15.74 3.64 8.58
N ASN A 15 -14.98 2.89 9.39
CA ASN A 15 -13.98 1.93 8.96
C ASN A 15 -14.32 0.54 9.51
N PHE A 16 -14.29 -0.48 8.65
CA PHE A 16 -14.51 -1.86 9.07
C PHE A 16 -13.36 -2.37 9.95
N VAL A 17 -12.14 -1.93 9.66
CA VAL A 17 -10.93 -2.25 10.43
C VAL A 17 -10.67 -1.14 11.44
N ASP A 18 -10.18 -1.50 12.63
CA ASP A 18 -9.71 -0.55 13.63
C ASP A 18 -8.37 0.05 13.17
N THR A 19 -8.46 1.26 12.60
CA THR A 19 -7.30 1.94 12.01
C THR A 19 -6.29 2.40 13.06
N ASP A 20 -6.74 2.82 14.23
CA ASP A 20 -5.85 3.24 15.32
C ASP A 20 -5.04 2.06 15.83
N PHE A 21 -5.69 0.91 16.00
CA PHE A 21 -4.99 -0.31 16.37
C PHE A 21 -3.96 -0.73 15.30
N CYS A 22 -4.34 -0.75 14.02
CA CYS A 22 -3.49 -1.29 12.95
C CYS A 22 -2.30 -0.40 12.62
N TYR A 23 -2.46 0.92 12.69
CA TYR A 23 -1.44 1.86 12.20
C TYR A 23 -0.72 2.64 13.30
N HIS A 24 -1.18 2.54 14.56
CA HIS A 24 -0.56 3.18 15.71
C HIS A 24 -0.21 2.18 16.82
N GLU A 25 -1.20 1.47 17.40
CA GLU A 25 -0.90 0.57 18.52
C GLU A 25 -0.02 -0.61 18.11
N LEU A 26 -0.32 -1.25 16.98
CA LEU A 26 0.41 -2.43 16.52
C LEU A 26 1.87 -2.11 16.21
N PRO A 27 2.21 -1.15 15.31
CA PRO A 27 3.59 -0.88 14.92
C PRO A 27 4.42 -0.13 15.97
N GLU A 28 3.78 0.51 16.96
CA GLU A 28 4.50 1.30 17.97
C GLU A 28 4.64 0.59 19.31
N ILE A 29 3.74 -0.33 19.66
CA ILE A 29 3.66 -0.91 21.00
C ILE A 29 3.74 -2.43 20.98
N LEU A 30 2.96 -3.10 20.12
CA LEU A 30 2.78 -4.56 20.19
C LEU A 30 3.79 -5.33 19.33
N ASP A 31 4.04 -4.85 18.11
CA ASP A 31 5.01 -5.43 17.17
C ASP A 31 5.79 -4.29 16.53
N VAL A 32 6.78 -3.79 17.30
CA VAL A 32 7.46 -2.54 16.99
C VAL A 32 8.19 -2.64 15.65
N TYR A 33 7.76 -1.78 14.70
CA TYR A 33 8.39 -1.70 13.40
C TYR A 33 9.82 -1.18 13.50
N ASP A 34 10.78 -1.80 12.80
CA ASP A 34 12.18 -1.41 12.80
C ASP A 34 12.41 -0.15 11.91
N TYR A 35 12.06 0.99 12.48
CA TYR A 35 12.23 2.30 11.83
C TYR A 35 13.69 2.62 11.53
N ASP A 36 14.62 2.14 12.36
CA ASP A 36 16.05 2.40 12.20
C ASP A 36 16.61 1.67 10.97
N THR A 37 16.24 0.41 10.79
CA THR A 37 16.63 -0.34 9.60
C THR A 37 16.02 0.25 8.34
N PHE A 38 14.76 0.69 8.38
CA PHE A 38 14.14 1.40 7.25
C PHE A 38 14.93 2.67 6.90
N ASN A 39 15.24 3.50 7.90
CA ASN A 39 15.96 4.76 7.71
C ASN A 39 17.40 4.57 7.18
N LYS A 40 18.08 3.49 7.56
CA LYS A 40 19.40 3.14 7.03
C LYS A 40 19.34 2.71 5.56
N ASN A 41 18.29 1.98 5.17
CA ASN A 41 18.18 1.39 3.83
C ASN A 41 17.53 2.32 2.80
N LYS A 42 16.84 3.38 3.21
CA LYS A 42 16.13 4.30 2.30
C LYS A 42 17.03 5.05 1.30
N GLU A 43 18.34 5.10 1.54
CA GLU A 43 19.31 5.69 0.61
C GLU A 43 19.64 4.75 -0.57
N HIS A 44 19.43 3.43 -0.37
CA HIS A 44 19.74 2.40 -1.35
C HIS A 44 18.50 1.72 -1.95
N THR A 45 17.36 1.85 -1.27
CA THR A 45 16.11 1.19 -1.65
C THR A 45 14.94 2.18 -1.61
N ASP A 46 14.31 2.39 -2.74
CA ASP A 46 13.10 3.20 -2.83
C ASP A 46 11.88 2.37 -2.47
N PHE A 47 11.06 2.86 -1.55
CA PHE A 47 9.79 2.24 -1.21
C PHE A 47 8.63 3.12 -1.67
N TYR A 48 7.78 2.56 -2.53
CA TYR A 48 6.61 3.25 -3.06
C TYR A 48 5.33 2.58 -2.60
N VAL A 49 4.33 3.39 -2.30
CA VAL A 49 2.97 2.96 -2.02
C VAL A 49 2.05 3.53 -3.10
N VAL A 50 1.15 2.70 -3.61
CA VAL A 50 0.17 3.13 -4.61
C VAL A 50 -1.15 3.42 -3.92
N CYS A 51 -1.69 4.61 -4.17
CA CYS A 51 -3.02 5.03 -3.73
C CYS A 51 -3.85 5.50 -4.93
N SER A 52 -5.15 5.57 -4.76
CA SER A 52 -6.07 6.14 -5.75
C SER A 52 -6.58 7.50 -5.29
N ASP A 53 -6.36 8.54 -6.08
CA ASP A 53 -6.95 9.86 -5.85
C ASP A 53 -8.44 9.80 -6.21
N VAL A 54 -9.30 9.98 -5.20
CA VAL A 54 -10.76 9.85 -5.34
C VAL A 54 -11.36 10.91 -6.25
N GLU A 55 -10.82 12.13 -6.22
CA GLU A 55 -11.36 13.25 -6.98
C GLU A 55 -10.92 13.21 -8.45
N LYS A 56 -9.71 12.73 -8.70
CA LYS A 56 -9.13 12.69 -10.06
C LYS A 56 -9.32 11.33 -10.75
N GLY A 57 -9.63 10.27 -10.00
CA GLY A 57 -9.70 8.92 -10.52
C GLY A 57 -8.36 8.42 -11.09
N LYS A 58 -7.23 8.84 -10.52
CA LYS A 58 -5.90 8.53 -11.00
C LYS A 58 -5.02 7.92 -9.90
N PRO A 59 -4.07 7.05 -10.27
CA PRO A 59 -3.12 6.51 -9.30
C PRO A 59 -2.16 7.59 -8.79
N VAL A 60 -1.79 7.48 -7.53
CA VAL A 60 -0.77 8.27 -6.85
C VAL A 60 0.31 7.31 -6.37
N TYR A 61 1.53 7.52 -6.82
CA TYR A 61 2.71 6.73 -6.43
C TYR A 61 3.49 7.52 -5.39
N ALA A 62 3.23 7.24 -4.12
CA ALA A 62 3.89 7.91 -3.01
C ALA A 62 5.20 7.22 -2.67
N LYS A 63 6.32 7.93 -2.80
CA LYS A 63 7.63 7.47 -2.30
C LYS A 63 7.71 7.79 -0.81
N LEU A 64 7.90 6.78 0.01
CA LEU A 64 8.03 6.96 1.45
C LEU A 64 9.48 7.33 1.82
N HIS A 65 9.62 8.40 2.57
CA HIS A 65 10.91 8.91 3.07
C HIS A 65 11.06 8.71 4.57
N ASP A 66 9.97 8.71 5.30
CA ASP A 66 9.91 8.48 6.73
C ASP A 66 8.68 7.63 7.06
N MET A 67 8.90 6.43 7.56
CA MET A 67 7.81 5.47 7.79
C MET A 67 6.79 5.99 8.82
N LYS A 68 7.23 6.70 9.86
CA LYS A 68 6.31 7.25 10.88
C LYS A 68 5.44 8.36 10.30
N ARG A 69 6.06 9.30 9.59
CA ARG A 69 5.36 10.45 9.03
C ARG A 69 4.45 10.02 7.88
N ASP A 70 4.92 9.09 7.07
CA ASP A 70 4.29 8.73 5.79
C ASP A 70 3.35 7.50 5.94
N ILE A 71 3.14 6.98 7.17
CA ILE A 71 2.30 5.81 7.44
C ILE A 71 0.86 5.96 6.93
N GLY A 72 0.36 7.19 6.87
CA GLY A 72 -0.95 7.49 6.31
C GLY A 72 -1.12 7.05 4.85
N TYR A 73 -0.03 7.00 4.05
CA TYR A 73 -0.10 6.46 2.70
C TYR A 73 -0.30 4.94 2.68
N ILE A 74 0.27 4.23 3.66
CA ILE A 74 0.05 2.78 3.83
C ILE A 74 -1.41 2.54 4.23
N GLN A 75 -1.94 3.33 5.17
CA GLN A 75 -3.35 3.30 5.55
C GLN A 75 -4.26 3.58 4.35
N ALA A 76 -3.95 4.60 3.55
CA ALA A 76 -4.72 4.94 2.36
C ALA A 76 -4.72 3.79 1.34
N SER A 77 -3.54 3.18 1.08
CA SER A 77 -3.39 2.06 0.16
C SER A 77 -4.13 0.80 0.59
N ALA A 78 -4.46 0.67 1.87
CA ALA A 78 -5.25 -0.44 2.42
C ALA A 78 -6.73 -0.06 2.66
N SER A 79 -7.14 1.16 2.33
CA SER A 79 -8.50 1.66 2.54
C SER A 79 -9.40 1.30 1.37
N LEU A 80 -10.11 0.18 1.49
CA LEU A 80 -11.02 -0.31 0.46
C LEU A 80 -12.27 0.58 0.35
N PRO A 81 -12.74 0.88 -0.87
CA PRO A 81 -14.02 1.56 -1.08
C PRO A 81 -15.18 0.85 -0.37
N TYR A 82 -16.15 1.61 0.11
CA TYR A 82 -17.38 1.18 0.81
C TYR A 82 -17.18 0.63 2.23
N VAL A 83 -16.00 0.13 2.59
CA VAL A 83 -15.73 -0.44 3.93
C VAL A 83 -14.71 0.36 4.73
N SER A 84 -14.14 1.40 4.10
CA SER A 84 -13.22 2.35 4.75
C SER A 84 -13.50 3.77 4.30
N LYS A 85 -13.20 4.74 5.19
CA LYS A 85 -13.14 6.14 4.80
C LYS A 85 -11.91 6.40 3.93
N PHE A 86 -12.01 7.41 3.06
CA PHE A 86 -10.82 7.93 2.40
C PHE A 86 -9.88 8.60 3.42
N VAL A 87 -8.60 8.55 3.15
CA VAL A 87 -7.57 9.19 3.97
C VAL A 87 -7.19 10.51 3.30
N GLU A 88 -7.23 11.60 4.06
CA GLU A 88 -6.82 12.92 3.55
C GLU A 88 -5.34 13.14 3.81
N LEU A 89 -4.54 13.23 2.75
CA LEU A 89 -3.11 13.48 2.79
C LEU A 89 -2.73 14.46 1.69
N ASP A 90 -1.91 15.45 2.04
CA ASP A 90 -1.41 16.48 1.11
C ASP A 90 -2.52 17.12 0.27
N GLY A 91 -3.69 17.38 0.89
CA GLY A 91 -4.84 17.99 0.22
C GLY A 91 -5.55 17.07 -0.79
N ARG A 92 -5.33 15.76 -0.72
CA ARG A 92 -5.96 14.75 -1.59
C ARG A 92 -6.75 13.76 -0.74
N LYS A 93 -7.83 13.25 -1.30
CA LYS A 93 -8.60 12.15 -0.74
C LYS A 93 -8.16 10.86 -1.39
N LEU A 94 -7.54 9.99 -0.62
CA LEU A 94 -6.89 8.77 -1.10
C LEU A 94 -7.61 7.52 -0.61
N LEU A 95 -7.66 6.52 -1.48
CA LEU A 95 -8.13 5.16 -1.21
C LEU A 95 -7.13 4.13 -1.76
N ASP A 96 -7.49 2.83 -1.64
CA ASP A 96 -6.71 1.69 -2.12
C ASP A 96 -6.23 1.87 -3.56
N GLY A 97 -4.93 1.70 -3.75
CA GLY A 97 -4.27 1.80 -5.06
C GLY A 97 -4.76 0.78 -6.07
N GLY A 98 -5.28 -0.37 -5.60
CA GLY A 98 -5.86 -1.39 -6.44
C GLY A 98 -7.07 -0.95 -7.28
N CYS A 99 -7.70 0.18 -6.91
CA CYS A 99 -8.80 0.75 -7.68
C CYS A 99 -8.36 1.39 -9.01
N THR A 100 -7.13 1.87 -9.09
CA THR A 100 -6.61 2.59 -10.28
C THR A 100 -5.41 1.92 -10.92
N ASP A 101 -4.49 1.35 -10.14
CA ASP A 101 -3.31 0.61 -10.64
C ASP A 101 -2.87 -0.45 -9.63
N SER A 102 -3.43 -1.65 -9.76
CA SER A 102 -3.14 -2.78 -8.86
C SER A 102 -1.73 -3.34 -9.02
N VAL A 103 -1.13 -3.20 -10.20
CA VAL A 103 0.19 -3.76 -10.54
C VAL A 103 0.98 -2.73 -11.36
N PRO A 104 1.67 -1.78 -10.70
CA PRO A 104 2.17 -0.54 -11.29
C PRO A 104 3.44 -0.72 -12.15
N VAL A 105 3.55 -1.78 -12.95
CA VAL A 105 4.73 -2.09 -13.77
C VAL A 105 5.04 -0.98 -14.78
N GLU A 106 4.01 -0.45 -15.45
CA GLU A 106 4.20 0.60 -16.45
C GLU A 106 4.65 1.92 -15.81
N ALA A 107 4.14 2.24 -14.62
CA ALA A 107 4.58 3.42 -13.88
C ALA A 107 6.06 3.31 -13.50
N PHE A 108 6.48 2.15 -12.99
CA PHE A 108 7.89 1.92 -12.63
C PHE A 108 8.82 1.89 -13.84
N ARG A 109 8.36 1.40 -14.99
CA ARG A 109 9.11 1.52 -16.26
C ARG A 109 9.33 2.97 -16.66
N ARG A 110 8.32 3.83 -16.53
CA ARG A 110 8.42 5.27 -16.80
C ARG A 110 9.36 5.97 -15.83
N LEU A 111 9.42 5.51 -14.57
CA LEU A 111 10.39 5.98 -13.57
C LEU A 111 11.83 5.50 -13.84
N GLY A 112 12.05 4.64 -14.85
CA GLY A 112 13.38 4.17 -15.25
C GLY A 112 13.78 2.79 -14.74
N TYR A 113 12.90 2.10 -14.02
CA TYR A 113 13.15 0.72 -13.55
C TYR A 113 12.98 -0.27 -14.69
N LYS A 114 14.09 -0.69 -15.32
CA LYS A 114 14.09 -1.53 -16.54
C LYS A 114 13.79 -3.01 -16.27
N ARG A 115 14.06 -3.50 -15.06
CA ARG A 115 13.81 -4.87 -14.63
C ARG A 115 12.82 -4.85 -13.49
N ASN A 116 11.71 -5.55 -13.66
CA ASN A 116 10.64 -5.61 -12.66
C ASN A 116 10.31 -7.08 -12.36
N VAL A 117 10.16 -7.41 -11.08
CA VAL A 117 9.61 -8.68 -10.62
C VAL A 117 8.21 -8.39 -10.10
N VAL A 118 7.22 -9.13 -10.57
CA VAL A 118 5.83 -8.98 -10.15
C VAL A 118 5.44 -10.19 -9.32
N VAL A 119 5.06 -9.96 -8.07
CA VAL A 119 4.50 -10.98 -7.18
C VAL A 119 3.00 -10.80 -7.13
N LEU A 120 2.26 -11.79 -7.62
CA LEU A 120 0.81 -11.79 -7.61
C LEU A 120 0.31 -12.54 -6.38
N THR A 121 -0.62 -11.92 -5.64
CA THR A 121 -1.25 -12.52 -4.45
C THR A 121 -2.51 -13.31 -4.77
N ARG A 122 -3.03 -13.18 -6.00
CA ARG A 122 -4.21 -13.92 -6.47
C ARG A 122 -3.79 -14.94 -7.53
N ASP A 123 -4.24 -16.17 -7.36
CA ASP A 123 -4.02 -17.22 -8.33
C ASP A 123 -4.83 -16.96 -9.62
N SER A 124 -4.17 -17.04 -10.77
CA SER A 124 -4.81 -17.03 -12.09
C SER A 124 -5.17 -18.46 -12.56
N GLY A 125 -5.47 -19.36 -11.62
CA GLY A 125 -5.94 -20.72 -11.89
C GLY A 125 -4.90 -21.85 -11.66
N THR A 126 -3.61 -21.57 -11.54
CA THR A 126 -2.59 -22.58 -11.23
C THR A 126 -1.29 -21.93 -10.74
N GLY A 127 -1.22 -21.66 -9.45
CA GLY A 127 0.04 -21.29 -8.77
C GLY A 127 0.46 -19.83 -8.87
N CYS A 128 1.21 -19.38 -7.88
CA CYS A 128 1.81 -18.05 -7.83
C CYS A 128 2.75 -17.86 -9.04
N ARG A 129 2.43 -16.95 -9.95
CA ARG A 129 3.32 -16.60 -11.07
C ARG A 129 4.15 -15.38 -10.72
N VAL A 130 5.46 -15.57 -10.69
CA VAL A 130 6.42 -14.47 -10.69
C VAL A 130 6.66 -14.07 -12.15
N LEU A 131 6.20 -12.89 -12.55
CA LEU A 131 6.45 -12.34 -13.87
C LEU A 131 7.71 -11.47 -13.81
N VAL A 132 8.79 -11.94 -14.41
CA VAL A 132 10.01 -11.13 -14.56
C VAL A 132 9.93 -10.42 -15.91
N SER A 133 9.73 -9.09 -15.88
CA SER A 133 9.77 -8.26 -17.08
C SER A 133 11.20 -7.84 -17.39
N GLY A 134 11.88 -8.63 -18.19
CA GLY A 134 13.15 -8.32 -18.82
C GLY A 134 13.24 -9.14 -20.11
N ARG A 135 13.94 -8.69 -21.15
CA ARG A 135 14.19 -9.51 -22.34
C ARG A 135 14.92 -10.79 -21.91
N GLY A 136 14.20 -11.87 -21.72
CA GLY A 136 14.69 -13.18 -21.31
C GLY A 136 13.54 -14.11 -21.00
N ARG A 137 13.49 -15.23 -21.69
CA ARG A 137 12.50 -16.30 -21.71
C ARG A 137 11.81 -16.51 -20.36
N ALA A 138 10.50 -16.72 -20.42
CA ALA A 138 9.73 -17.35 -19.34
C ALA A 138 10.39 -18.70 -18.98
N LEU A 139 10.61 -18.92 -17.71
CA LEU A 139 10.88 -20.25 -17.15
C LEU A 139 9.58 -20.93 -16.80
#